data_7be0d1ae66c57142bd3f5fa9374e3512
#
_entry.id   7be0d1ae66c57142bd3f5fa9374e3512
#
_cell.length_a   1.000
_cell.length_b   1.000
_cell.length_c   1.000
_cell.angle_alpha   90.00
_cell.angle_beta   90.00
_cell.angle_gamma   90.00
#
_symmetry.space_group_name_H-M   'P 1'
#
loop_
_entity.id
_entity.type
_entity.pdbx_description
1 polymer ?
#
loop_
_entity_poly.entity_id
_entity_poly.type
_entity_poly.pdbx_seq_one_letter_code
_entity_poly.pdbx_strand_id
1 'polypeptide(L)'
;MTTILDILRTAPVPSAAGNEQSSTGTERSLVSTVPREALPLEPVKYLTAAIDSVAPLIKIRQQKGIMGGGASLPLPVPLGLRQRRRTAIQWILAAAESRRELALAERVAKEIINVAEGRSSAWEKRQRVHRLAISARANIRIAAGGRRIKKKAGSR
;
A
#
# COMPACT_ATOMS: atom_id res chain seq x y z
N MET A 1 -19.53 -8.62 22.05
CA MET A 1 -18.67 -8.74 20.86
C MET A 1 -17.67 -7.59 20.90
N THR A 2 -16.38 -7.91 21.04
CA THR A 2 -15.32 -6.89 21.03
C THR A 2 -15.13 -6.40 19.60
N THR A 3 -15.26 -5.10 19.36
CA THR A 3 -15.04 -4.52 18.03
C THR A 3 -13.54 -4.23 17.79
N ILE A 4 -13.13 -4.10 16.53
CA ILE A 4 -11.76 -3.71 16.16
C ILE A 4 -11.40 -2.37 16.85
N LEU A 5 -12.34 -1.44 16.91
CA LEU A 5 -12.12 -0.12 17.51
C LEU A 5 -11.92 -0.19 19.02
N ASP A 6 -12.60 -1.11 19.72
CA ASP A 6 -12.41 -1.31 21.17
C ASP A 6 -11.00 -1.83 21.45
N ILE A 7 -10.51 -2.78 20.65
CA ILE A 7 -9.16 -3.32 20.79
C ILE A 7 -8.11 -2.24 20.49
N LEU A 8 -8.30 -1.43 19.44
CA LEU A 8 -7.36 -0.34 19.12
C LEU A 8 -7.35 0.78 20.18
N ARG A 9 -8.48 1.01 20.89
CA ARG A 9 -8.56 1.97 22.00
C ARG A 9 -7.77 1.51 23.21
N THR A 10 -7.78 0.20 23.52
CA THR A 10 -7.10 -0.37 24.67
C THR A 10 -5.67 -0.81 24.40
N ALA A 11 -5.27 -0.87 23.12
CA ALA A 11 -3.94 -1.28 22.74
C ALA A 11 -2.87 -0.29 23.23
N PRO A 12 -1.70 -0.79 23.68
CA PRO A 12 -0.59 0.08 24.03
C PRO A 12 -0.13 0.87 22.80
N VAL A 13 0.33 2.12 23.02
CA VAL A 13 0.88 2.94 21.96
C VAL A 13 2.08 2.22 21.33
N PRO A 14 2.15 2.10 20.00
CA PRO A 14 3.26 1.42 19.34
C PRO A 14 4.61 1.95 19.79
N SER A 15 5.50 1.07 20.22
CA SER A 15 6.84 1.46 20.65
C SER A 15 7.79 1.55 19.47
N ALA A 16 8.62 2.59 19.43
CA ALA A 16 9.68 2.75 18.43
C ALA A 16 10.87 1.78 18.64
N ALA A 17 10.89 1.03 19.75
CA ALA A 17 12.03 0.26 20.24
C ALA A 17 12.46 -0.96 19.38
N GLY A 18 11.85 -1.21 18.25
CA GLY A 18 12.17 -2.36 17.39
C GLY A 18 12.94 -2.07 16.11
N ASN A 19 13.37 -0.84 15.84
CA ASN A 19 13.83 -0.45 14.51
C ASN A 19 15.26 0.11 14.43
N GLU A 20 16.13 -0.21 15.39
CA GLU A 20 17.51 0.27 15.34
C GLU A 20 18.44 -0.47 14.34
N GLN A 21 17.96 -1.49 13.62
CA GLN A 21 18.84 -2.33 12.79
C GLN A 21 18.61 -2.28 11.28
N SER A 22 17.87 -1.36 10.73
CA SER A 22 17.82 -1.21 9.27
C SER A 22 17.74 0.25 8.83
N SER A 23 18.86 0.78 8.38
CA SER A 23 19.02 2.11 7.76
C SER A 23 18.19 2.35 6.49
N THR A 24 17.40 1.37 6.05
CA THR A 24 16.46 1.44 4.93
C THR A 24 14.99 1.51 5.38
N GLY A 25 14.73 1.62 6.68
CA GLY A 25 13.39 1.48 7.28
C GLY A 25 12.62 2.76 7.55
N THR A 26 13.20 3.93 7.30
CA THR A 26 12.66 5.23 7.72
C THR A 26 11.26 5.56 7.16
N GLU A 27 10.86 4.91 6.07
CA GLU A 27 9.54 5.13 5.46
C GLU A 27 8.46 4.10 5.87
N ARG A 28 8.79 3.13 6.71
CA ARG A 28 7.89 2.00 7.01
C ARG A 28 7.08 2.17 8.28
N SER A 29 7.51 2.98 9.21
CA SER A 29 6.82 3.15 10.48
C SER A 29 6.15 4.51 10.58
N LEU A 30 4.88 4.54 10.97
CA LEU A 30 4.18 5.79 11.31
C LEU A 30 4.79 6.43 12.55
N VAL A 31 5.38 5.63 13.43
CA VAL A 31 6.01 6.09 14.68
C VAL A 31 7.30 6.85 14.42
N SER A 32 8.05 6.53 13.33
CA SER A 32 9.26 7.26 12.96
C SER A 32 8.98 8.59 12.25
N THR A 33 7.80 8.70 11.61
CA THR A 33 7.43 9.89 10.83
C THR A 33 6.60 10.89 11.62
N VAL A 34 5.88 10.43 12.66
CA VAL A 34 4.98 11.25 13.47
C VAL A 34 5.42 11.15 14.93
N PRO A 35 5.63 12.27 15.64
CA PRO A 35 5.92 12.25 17.06
C PRO A 35 4.86 11.44 17.80
N ARG A 36 5.28 10.69 18.82
CA ARG A 36 4.40 9.82 19.61
C ARG A 36 3.19 10.57 20.19
N GLU A 37 3.37 11.84 20.52
CA GLU A 37 2.34 12.75 21.04
C GLU A 37 1.32 13.16 19.99
N ALA A 38 1.68 13.09 18.71
CA ALA A 38 0.81 13.45 17.58
C ALA A 38 0.08 12.23 16.96
N LEU A 39 0.30 11.01 17.48
CA LEU A 39 -0.49 9.85 17.09
C LEU A 39 -1.93 10.06 17.57
N PRO A 40 -2.93 9.96 16.67
CA PRO A 40 -4.30 10.22 17.05
C PRO A 40 -4.78 9.21 18.09
N LEU A 41 -5.19 9.70 19.26
CA LEU A 41 -5.81 8.91 20.34
C LEU A 41 -7.17 8.33 19.92
N GLU A 42 -7.81 8.95 18.92
CA GLU A 42 -9.08 8.46 18.39
C GLU A 42 -8.85 7.22 17.49
N PRO A 43 -9.48 6.07 17.81
CA PRO A 43 -9.25 4.82 17.09
C PRO A 43 -9.60 4.92 15.59
N VAL A 44 -10.56 5.74 15.21
CA VAL A 44 -10.94 5.95 13.80
C VAL A 44 -9.86 6.71 13.04
N LYS A 45 -9.30 7.76 13.64
CA LYS A 45 -8.18 8.51 13.02
C LYS A 45 -6.93 7.65 12.91
N TYR A 46 -6.64 6.85 13.96
CA TYR A 46 -5.54 5.91 13.96
C TYR A 46 -5.66 4.87 12.84
N LEU A 47 -6.83 4.25 12.71
CA LEU A 47 -7.14 3.32 11.63
C LEU A 47 -6.96 3.95 10.25
N THR A 48 -7.47 5.18 10.06
CA THR A 48 -7.37 5.90 8.79
C THR A 48 -5.90 6.20 8.45
N ALA A 49 -5.12 6.66 9.43
CA ALA A 49 -3.69 6.92 9.26
C ALA A 49 -2.92 5.64 8.88
N ALA A 50 -3.20 4.52 9.55
CA ALA A 50 -2.60 3.22 9.22
C ALA A 50 -2.92 2.77 7.78
N ILE A 51 -4.18 2.89 7.36
CA ILE A 51 -4.60 2.54 6.00
C ILE A 51 -3.91 3.46 4.97
N ASP A 52 -3.92 4.76 5.19
CA ASP A 52 -3.34 5.73 4.24
C ASP A 52 -1.83 5.59 4.12
N SER A 53 -1.12 5.17 5.18
CA SER A 53 0.32 4.94 5.16
C SER A 53 0.75 3.80 4.23
N VAL A 54 0.00 2.70 4.22
CA VAL A 54 0.26 1.53 3.37
C VAL A 54 -0.33 1.69 1.96
N ALA A 55 -1.22 2.66 1.76
CA ALA A 55 -1.92 2.85 0.50
C ALA A 55 -0.97 3.13 -0.68
N PRO A 56 -0.94 2.28 -1.74
CA PRO A 56 -0.06 2.48 -2.88
C PRO A 56 -0.50 3.68 -3.71
N LEU A 57 0.44 4.46 -4.21
CA LEU A 57 0.17 5.60 -5.10
C LEU A 57 -0.15 5.15 -6.52
N ILE A 58 0.36 3.99 -6.92
CA ILE A 58 0.44 3.53 -8.30
C ILE A 58 0.05 2.05 -8.35
N LYS A 59 -0.57 1.63 -9.44
CA LYS A 59 -0.73 0.21 -9.81
C LYS A 59 -0.05 -0.07 -11.14
N ILE A 60 0.39 -1.30 -11.35
CA ILE A 60 0.92 -1.76 -12.63
C ILE A 60 -0.23 -2.35 -13.46
N ARG A 61 -0.43 -1.82 -14.65
CA ARG A 61 -1.37 -2.33 -15.63
C ARG A 61 -0.60 -2.97 -16.78
N GLN A 62 -0.91 -4.21 -17.11
CA GLN A 62 -0.37 -4.87 -18.29
C GLN A 62 -1.13 -4.43 -19.52
N GLN A 63 -0.43 -3.82 -20.48
CA GLN A 63 -1.04 -3.39 -21.74
C GLN A 63 -0.47 -4.21 -22.89
N LYS A 64 -1.37 -4.91 -23.61
CA LYS A 64 -1.02 -5.72 -24.77
C LYS A 64 -1.05 -4.88 -26.07
N GLY A 65 -0.30 -5.32 -27.08
CA GLY A 65 -0.42 -4.79 -28.44
C GLY A 65 0.25 -3.43 -28.70
N ILE A 66 1.14 -2.94 -27.83
CA ILE A 66 1.91 -1.72 -28.09
C ILE A 66 3.17 -2.00 -28.90
N MET A 67 3.85 -3.11 -28.63
CA MET A 67 5.13 -3.47 -29.27
C MET A 67 4.99 -4.49 -30.39
N GLY A 68 3.76 -4.88 -30.78
CA GLY A 68 3.56 -6.01 -31.71
C GLY A 68 3.81 -7.39 -31.05
N GLY A 69 3.52 -8.49 -31.78
CA GLY A 69 3.87 -9.83 -31.32
C GLY A 69 3.20 -10.35 -30.03
N GLY A 70 2.13 -9.70 -29.54
CA GLY A 70 1.41 -10.16 -28.35
C GLY A 70 2.08 -9.89 -26.99
N ALA A 71 3.27 -9.28 -26.98
CA ALA A 71 3.97 -8.93 -25.75
C ALA A 71 3.17 -7.93 -24.91
N SER A 72 3.10 -8.14 -23.60
CA SER A 72 2.46 -7.21 -22.65
C SER A 72 3.49 -6.28 -22.03
N LEU A 73 3.18 -4.98 -22.03
CA LEU A 73 4.02 -3.97 -21.44
C LEU A 73 3.47 -3.51 -20.09
N PRO A 74 4.24 -3.61 -19.00
CA PRO A 74 3.81 -3.11 -17.71
C PRO A 74 3.81 -1.57 -17.71
N LEU A 75 2.66 -0.99 -17.41
CA LEU A 75 2.47 0.47 -17.32
C LEU A 75 2.10 0.89 -15.91
N PRO A 76 2.85 1.80 -15.28
CA PRO A 76 2.45 2.41 -14.03
C PRO A 76 1.29 3.39 -14.27
N VAL A 77 0.21 3.22 -13.50
CA VAL A 77 -0.99 4.05 -13.56
C VAL A 77 -1.28 4.59 -12.16
N PRO A 78 -1.50 5.91 -12.00
CA PRO A 78 -1.84 6.48 -10.70
C PRO A 78 -3.20 5.97 -10.22
N LEU A 79 -3.35 5.85 -8.90
CA LEU A 79 -4.58 5.45 -8.24
C LEU A 79 -5.23 6.66 -7.56
N GLY A 80 -6.55 6.78 -7.71
CA GLY A 80 -7.35 7.71 -6.91
C GLY A 80 -7.47 7.27 -5.45
N LEU A 81 -7.79 8.19 -4.54
CA LEU A 81 -7.82 7.96 -3.09
C LEU A 81 -8.65 6.73 -2.68
N ARG A 82 -9.86 6.58 -3.22
CA ARG A 82 -10.72 5.43 -2.93
C ARG A 82 -10.08 4.10 -3.35
N GLN A 83 -9.42 4.07 -4.51
CA GLN A 83 -8.76 2.87 -5.02
C GLN A 83 -7.51 2.53 -4.19
N ARG A 84 -6.75 3.55 -3.77
CA ARG A 84 -5.58 3.39 -2.89
C ARG A 84 -5.98 2.76 -1.57
N ARG A 85 -6.97 3.33 -0.86
CA ARG A 85 -7.49 2.80 0.41
C ARG A 85 -8.05 1.39 0.26
N ARG A 86 -8.82 1.13 -0.80
CA ARG A 86 -9.32 -0.23 -1.07
C ARG A 86 -8.18 -1.25 -1.18
N THR A 87 -7.13 -0.91 -1.92
CA THR A 87 -5.98 -1.80 -2.08
C THR A 87 -5.24 -2.03 -0.75
N ALA A 88 -5.06 -0.99 0.05
CA ALA A 88 -4.46 -1.09 1.38
C ALA A 88 -5.27 -2.01 2.30
N ILE A 89 -6.58 -1.82 2.37
CA ILE A 89 -7.49 -2.64 3.16
C ILE A 89 -7.40 -4.12 2.74
N GLN A 90 -7.41 -4.41 1.44
CA GLN A 90 -7.24 -5.78 0.94
C GLN A 90 -5.89 -6.40 1.37
N TRP A 91 -4.82 -5.63 1.37
CA TRP A 91 -3.51 -6.12 1.80
C TRP A 91 -3.43 -6.37 3.31
N ILE A 92 -4.05 -5.50 4.11
CA ILE A 92 -4.13 -5.66 5.57
C ILE A 92 -5.00 -6.88 5.92
N LEU A 93 -6.15 -7.06 5.27
CA LEU A 93 -7.02 -8.22 5.48
C LEU A 93 -6.32 -9.53 5.10
N ALA A 94 -5.65 -9.57 3.94
CA ALA A 94 -4.89 -10.75 3.52
C ALA A 94 -3.71 -11.07 4.47
N ALA A 95 -3.12 -10.06 5.11
CA ALA A 95 -2.12 -10.27 6.15
C ALA A 95 -2.75 -10.78 7.46
N ALA A 96 -3.93 -10.26 7.83
CA ALA A 96 -4.68 -10.70 8.98
C ALA A 96 -5.19 -12.15 8.87
N GLU A 97 -5.51 -12.62 7.65
CA GLU A 97 -5.93 -14.00 7.41
C GLU A 97 -4.85 -15.04 7.75
N SER A 98 -3.57 -14.68 7.57
CA SER A 98 -2.44 -15.58 7.89
C SER A 98 -2.17 -15.72 9.40
N ARG A 99 -2.85 -14.95 10.24
CA ARG A 99 -2.70 -14.99 11.71
C ARG A 99 -3.49 -16.14 12.33
N ARG A 100 -3.02 -16.60 13.50
CA ARG A 100 -3.56 -17.77 14.21
C ARG A 100 -4.64 -17.45 15.25
N GLU A 101 -4.90 -16.18 15.54
CA GLU A 101 -5.91 -15.79 16.51
C GLU A 101 -7.33 -16.22 16.05
N LEU A 102 -8.18 -16.61 17.00
CA LEU A 102 -9.52 -17.12 16.73
C LEU A 102 -10.46 -16.01 16.19
N ALA A 103 -10.46 -14.85 16.85
CA ALA A 103 -11.35 -13.77 16.51
C ALA A 103 -10.80 -12.92 15.35
N LEU A 104 -11.62 -12.71 14.30
CA LEU A 104 -11.24 -11.84 13.18
C LEU A 104 -10.91 -10.42 13.63
N ALA A 105 -11.66 -9.88 14.60
CA ALA A 105 -11.43 -8.56 15.15
C ALA A 105 -10.02 -8.40 15.74
N GLU A 106 -9.56 -9.40 16.49
CA GLU A 106 -8.21 -9.41 17.05
C GLU A 106 -7.14 -9.50 16.00
N ARG A 107 -7.31 -10.36 14.98
CA ARG A 107 -6.38 -10.50 13.87
C ARG A 107 -6.17 -9.18 13.13
N VAL A 108 -7.28 -8.51 12.81
CA VAL A 108 -7.24 -7.23 12.07
C VAL A 108 -6.66 -6.11 12.95
N ALA A 109 -7.05 -6.02 14.24
CA ALA A 109 -6.54 -5.02 15.15
C ALA A 109 -5.01 -5.14 15.35
N LYS A 110 -4.52 -6.36 15.60
CA LYS A 110 -3.07 -6.63 15.72
C LYS A 110 -2.32 -6.32 14.41
N GLU A 111 -2.94 -6.60 13.26
CA GLU A 111 -2.33 -6.25 11.97
C GLU A 111 -2.24 -4.74 11.76
N ILE A 112 -3.23 -3.97 12.18
CA ILE A 112 -3.20 -2.50 12.12
C ILE A 112 -2.08 -1.95 13.01
N ILE A 113 -1.88 -2.52 14.21
CA ILE A 113 -0.78 -2.15 15.10
C ILE A 113 0.56 -2.46 14.42
N ASN A 114 0.72 -3.66 13.81
CA ASN A 114 1.92 -4.02 13.06
C ASN A 114 2.17 -3.09 11.86
N VAL A 115 1.12 -2.61 11.20
CA VAL A 115 1.25 -1.59 10.15
C VAL A 115 1.85 -0.31 10.72
N ALA A 116 1.36 0.16 11.87
CA ALA A 116 1.87 1.37 12.51
C ALA A 116 3.33 1.22 12.96
N GLU A 117 3.72 0.02 13.42
CA GLU A 117 5.10 -0.31 13.81
C GLU A 117 6.04 -0.60 12.62
N GLY A 118 5.51 -0.67 11.41
CA GLY A 118 6.31 -0.97 10.22
C GLY A 118 6.63 -2.45 9.98
N ARG A 119 6.06 -3.35 10.76
CA ARG A 119 6.34 -4.82 10.72
C ARG A 119 5.41 -5.60 9.78
N SER A 120 4.36 -4.98 9.25
CA SER A 120 3.38 -5.64 8.40
C SER A 120 3.93 -5.99 7.01
N SER A 121 3.55 -7.16 6.49
CA SER A 121 3.84 -7.58 5.11
C SER A 121 3.20 -6.67 4.05
N ALA A 122 2.21 -5.87 4.42
CA ALA A 122 1.58 -4.89 3.54
C ALA A 122 2.56 -3.80 3.08
N TRP A 123 3.56 -3.45 3.90
CA TRP A 123 4.65 -2.54 3.52
C TRP A 123 5.52 -3.11 2.41
N GLU A 124 5.83 -4.40 2.46
CA GLU A 124 6.61 -5.07 1.41
C GLU A 124 5.84 -5.08 0.09
N LYS A 125 4.52 -5.36 0.14
CA LYS A 125 3.66 -5.32 -1.05
C LYS A 125 3.66 -3.91 -1.67
N ARG A 126 3.54 -2.86 -0.85
CA ARG A 126 3.62 -1.45 -1.30
C ARG A 126 4.95 -1.17 -1.96
N GLN A 127 6.07 -1.50 -1.32
CA GLN A 127 7.40 -1.28 -1.87
C GLN A 127 7.64 -2.05 -3.17
N ARG A 128 7.19 -3.30 -3.26
CA ARG A 128 7.30 -4.10 -4.48
C ARG A 128 6.59 -3.43 -5.65
N VAL A 129 5.36 -2.94 -5.45
CA VAL A 129 4.61 -2.22 -6.49
C VAL A 129 5.32 -0.92 -6.88
N HIS A 130 5.84 -0.16 -5.93
CA HIS A 130 6.56 1.09 -6.22
C HIS A 130 7.88 0.84 -6.94
N ARG A 131 8.68 -0.19 -6.58
CA ARG A 131 9.90 -0.57 -7.30
C ARG A 131 9.61 -0.96 -8.75
N LEU A 132 8.58 -1.78 -8.96
CA LEU A 132 8.13 -2.16 -10.31
C LEU A 132 7.67 -0.93 -11.12
N ALA A 133 7.02 0.03 -10.47
CA ALA A 133 6.59 1.25 -11.15
C ALA A 133 7.79 2.12 -11.58
N ILE A 134 8.83 2.21 -10.75
CA ILE A 134 10.07 2.94 -11.07
C ILE A 134 10.77 2.27 -12.25
N SER A 135 10.93 0.94 -12.26
CA SER A 135 11.56 0.21 -13.37
C SER A 135 10.76 0.34 -14.66
N ALA A 136 9.44 0.38 -14.58
CA ALA A 136 8.53 0.49 -15.73
C ALA A 136 8.25 1.94 -16.19
N ARG A 137 8.85 2.96 -15.58
CA ARG A 137 8.57 4.38 -15.89
C ARG A 137 8.81 4.75 -17.36
N ALA A 138 9.83 4.17 -17.99
CA ALA A 138 10.15 4.43 -19.39
C ALA A 138 9.03 3.97 -20.35
N ASN A 139 8.27 2.96 -19.96
CA ASN A 139 7.20 2.38 -20.75
C ASN A 139 6.04 3.35 -21.01
N ILE A 140 5.89 4.38 -20.16
CA ILE A 140 4.88 5.43 -20.33
C ILE A 140 5.10 6.17 -21.65
N ARG A 141 6.36 6.48 -22.01
CA ARG A 141 6.72 7.16 -23.27
C ARG A 141 6.38 6.29 -24.48
N ILE A 142 6.69 4.99 -24.41
CA ILE A 142 6.40 4.01 -25.46
C ILE A 142 4.88 3.91 -25.68
N ALA A 143 4.11 3.81 -24.62
CA ALA A 143 2.66 3.74 -24.68
C ALA A 143 2.02 5.03 -25.24
N ALA A 144 2.58 6.19 -24.93
CA ALA A 144 2.12 7.47 -25.47
C ALA A 144 2.42 7.60 -26.97
N GLY A 145 3.62 7.17 -27.42
CA GLY A 145 4.02 7.15 -28.83
C GLY A 145 3.13 6.22 -29.66
N GLY A 146 2.87 5.02 -29.20
CA GLY A 146 1.99 4.04 -29.87
C GLY A 146 0.54 4.52 -30.04
N ARG A 147 0.01 5.32 -29.11
CA ARG A 147 -1.30 5.95 -29.25
C ARG A 147 -1.35 7.02 -30.34
N ARG A 148 -0.27 7.81 -30.51
CA ARG A 148 -0.18 8.82 -31.58
C ARG A 148 -0.18 8.19 -32.95
N ILE A 149 0.55 7.08 -33.14
CA ILE A 149 0.64 6.37 -34.43
C ILE A 149 -0.75 5.81 -34.80
N LYS A 150 -1.47 5.16 -33.89
CA LYS A 150 -2.81 4.63 -34.14
C LYS A 150 -3.83 5.72 -34.49
N LYS A 151 -3.78 6.88 -33.84
CA LYS A 151 -4.69 8.00 -34.12
C LYS A 151 -4.47 8.62 -35.51
N LYS A 152 -3.21 8.60 -36.01
CA LYS A 152 -2.86 9.13 -37.33
C LYS A 152 -3.22 8.16 -38.47
N ALA A 153 -3.18 6.84 -38.22
CA ALA A 153 -3.57 5.82 -39.20
C ALA A 153 -5.10 5.68 -39.38
N GLY A 154 -5.92 6.08 -38.42
CA GLY A 154 -7.39 6.04 -38.48
C GLY A 154 -8.04 7.31 -39.05
N SER A 155 -7.25 8.29 -39.51
CA SER A 155 -7.72 9.60 -40.07
C SER A 155 -7.53 9.72 -41.57
N ARG A 156 -7.59 8.60 -42.31
CA ARG A 156 -7.66 8.57 -43.75
C ARG A 156 -8.95 7.98 -44.23
#